data_ffc0514d107e99f3586c1c1db62a8d59
#
_entry.id   ffc0514d107e99f3586c1c1db62a8d59
#
_cell.length_a   1.000
_cell.length_b   1.000
_cell.length_c   1.000
_cell.angle_alpha   90.00
_cell.angle_beta   90.00
_cell.angle_gamma   90.00
#
_symmetry.space_group_name_H-M   'P 1'
#
loop_
_entity.id
_entity.type
_entity.pdbx_description
1 polymer ?
#
loop_
_entity_poly.entity_id
_entity_poly.type
_entity_poly.pdbx_seq_one_letter_code
_entity_poly.pdbx_strand_id
1 'polypeptide(L)'
;MVCRAGATTIAEVTACGKACIFIPYPHAVDDHQRRNAEALLKKGAGFMLLEQELSGERLAQQIGELLETPALIESAGANARELARLDAARVIVDEMLKTAN
;
A
#
# COMPACT_ATOMS: atom_id res chain seq x y z
N MET A 1 -6.95 1.38 7.60
CA MET A 1 -5.98 2.47 7.88
C MET A 1 -5.97 3.47 6.73
N VAL A 2 -5.83 4.73 7.03
CA VAL A 2 -5.70 5.79 6.01
C VAL A 2 -4.36 6.49 6.25
N CYS A 3 -3.52 6.59 5.21
CA CYS A 3 -2.18 7.16 5.37
C CYS A 3 -1.61 7.72 4.07
N ARG A 4 -0.52 8.45 4.18
CA ARG A 4 0.28 8.88 3.03
C ARG A 4 1.07 7.68 2.49
N ALA A 5 1.51 7.78 1.23
CA ALA A 5 2.13 6.66 0.51
C ALA A 5 3.66 6.75 0.43
N GLY A 6 4.30 7.20 1.52
CA GLY A 6 5.76 7.21 1.60
C GLY A 6 6.31 5.78 1.66
N ALA A 7 7.54 5.58 1.15
CA ALA A 7 8.14 4.25 1.06
C ALA A 7 8.21 3.52 2.40
N THR A 8 8.58 4.22 3.48
CA THR A 8 8.67 3.63 4.82
C THR A 8 7.29 3.20 5.32
N THR A 9 6.27 4.05 5.14
CA THR A 9 4.91 3.75 5.56
C THR A 9 4.37 2.54 4.81
N ILE A 10 4.59 2.48 3.50
CA ILE A 10 4.16 1.35 2.67
C ILE A 10 4.83 0.06 3.15
N ALA A 11 6.12 0.10 3.43
CA ALA A 11 6.84 -1.08 3.91
C ALA A 11 6.26 -1.58 5.24
N GLU A 12 5.96 -0.68 6.17
CA GLU A 12 5.40 -1.04 7.46
C GLU A 12 3.99 -1.62 7.34
N VAL A 13 3.13 -0.97 6.55
CA VAL A 13 1.74 -1.41 6.34
C VAL A 13 1.69 -2.77 5.67
N THR A 14 2.52 -2.99 4.64
CA THR A 14 2.55 -4.28 3.94
C THR A 14 3.08 -5.38 4.84
N ALA A 15 4.10 -5.10 5.63
CA ALA A 15 4.65 -6.08 6.58
C ALA A 15 3.61 -6.50 7.63
N CYS A 16 2.75 -5.58 8.05
CA CYS A 16 1.67 -5.88 8.99
C CYS A 16 0.46 -6.56 8.33
N GLY A 17 0.40 -6.60 7.01
CA GLY A 17 -0.73 -7.18 6.29
C GLY A 17 -2.02 -6.41 6.47
N LYS A 18 -1.94 -5.09 6.60
CA LYS A 18 -3.12 -4.24 6.80
C LYS A 18 -3.60 -3.63 5.49
N ALA A 19 -4.92 -3.62 5.31
CA ALA A 19 -5.54 -2.89 4.21
C ALA A 19 -5.44 -1.39 4.50
N CYS A 20 -5.06 -0.62 3.51
CA CYS A 20 -4.86 0.82 3.67
C CYS A 20 -5.42 1.58 2.48
N ILE A 21 -6.03 2.74 2.77
CA ILE A 21 -6.37 3.73 1.76
C ILE A 21 -5.21 4.72 1.73
N PHE A 22 -4.47 4.74 0.65
CA PHE A 22 -3.33 5.62 0.49
C PHE A 22 -3.76 6.95 -0.12
N ILE A 23 -3.34 8.04 0.50
CA ILE A 23 -3.57 9.39 -0.01
C ILE A 23 -2.18 9.96 -0.34
N PRO A 24 -1.73 9.85 -1.60
CA PRO A 24 -0.41 10.34 -1.98
C PRO A 24 -0.29 11.85 -1.76
N TYR A 25 0.84 12.28 -1.23
CA TYR A 25 1.11 13.68 -1.01
C TYR A 25 1.37 14.38 -2.36
N PRO A 26 0.57 15.40 -2.75
CA PRO A 26 0.63 15.95 -4.10
C PRO A 26 1.89 16.76 -4.40
N HIS A 27 2.58 17.20 -3.37
CA HIS A 27 3.79 18.00 -3.51
C HIS A 27 5.08 17.18 -3.40
N ALA A 28 4.93 15.84 -3.38
CA ALA A 28 6.11 14.97 -3.38
C ALA A 28 6.85 15.09 -4.71
N VAL A 29 8.18 15.21 -4.63
CA VAL A 29 9.03 15.32 -5.81
C VAL A 29 8.90 14.02 -6.64
N ASP A 30 8.74 14.17 -7.95
CA ASP A 30 8.66 13.06 -8.92
C ASP A 30 7.47 12.11 -8.73
N ASP A 31 6.44 12.52 -8.00
CA ASP A 31 5.24 11.70 -7.80
C ASP A 31 5.52 10.31 -7.23
N HIS A 32 6.58 10.15 -6.44
CA HIS A 32 6.93 8.83 -5.87
C HIS A 32 5.81 8.22 -5.05
N GLN A 33 5.12 9.02 -4.24
CA GLN A 33 4.04 8.50 -3.41
C GLN A 33 2.88 7.97 -4.24
N ARG A 34 2.53 8.66 -5.32
CA ARG A 34 1.48 8.22 -6.23
C ARG A 34 1.87 6.91 -6.90
N ARG A 35 3.10 6.80 -7.40
CA ARG A 35 3.60 5.58 -8.04
C ARG A 35 3.64 4.41 -7.07
N ASN A 36 4.05 4.67 -5.83
CA ASN A 36 4.07 3.64 -4.79
C ASN A 36 2.67 3.09 -4.52
N ALA A 37 1.69 3.99 -4.39
CA ALA A 37 0.30 3.59 -4.16
C ALA A 37 -0.27 2.83 -5.36
N GLU A 38 -0.01 3.29 -6.57
CA GLU A 38 -0.47 2.63 -7.79
C GLU A 38 0.09 1.22 -7.93
N ALA A 39 1.35 1.02 -7.56
CA ALA A 39 1.97 -0.31 -7.58
C ALA A 39 1.23 -1.28 -6.65
N LEU A 40 0.87 -0.84 -5.46
CA LEU A 40 0.08 -1.65 -4.53
C LEU A 40 -1.32 -1.92 -5.05
N LEU A 41 -1.94 -0.90 -5.66
CA LEU A 41 -3.28 -1.04 -6.24
C LEU A 41 -3.32 -2.11 -7.32
N LYS A 42 -2.32 -2.15 -8.18
CA LYS A 42 -2.21 -3.17 -9.24
C LYS A 42 -2.11 -4.58 -8.68
N LYS A 43 -1.52 -4.73 -7.51
CA LYS A 43 -1.38 -6.02 -6.84
C LYS A 43 -2.58 -6.37 -5.96
N GLY A 44 -3.59 -5.50 -5.92
CA GLY A 44 -4.74 -5.68 -5.04
C GLY A 44 -4.39 -5.59 -3.56
N ALA A 45 -3.32 -4.86 -3.24
CA ALA A 45 -2.79 -4.79 -1.88
C ALA A 45 -3.12 -3.50 -1.14
N GLY A 46 -3.95 -2.65 -1.73
CA GLY A 46 -4.35 -1.41 -1.10
C GLY A 46 -5.33 -0.62 -1.95
N PHE A 47 -5.73 0.52 -1.45
CA PHE A 47 -6.67 1.44 -2.11
C PHE A 47 -6.03 2.81 -2.18
N MET A 48 -6.50 3.66 -3.09
CA MET A 48 -5.93 4.98 -3.28
C MET A 48 -7.03 6.03 -3.44
N LEU A 49 -6.81 7.20 -2.85
CA LEU A 49 -7.65 8.38 -3.05
C LEU A 49 -6.72 9.56 -3.23
N LEU A 50 -6.85 10.25 -4.37
CA LEU A 50 -6.01 11.42 -4.63
C LEU A 50 -6.45 12.60 -3.78
N GLU A 51 -5.51 13.39 -3.30
CA GLU A 51 -5.81 14.53 -2.43
C GLU A 51 -6.74 15.54 -3.08
N GLN A 52 -6.63 15.74 -4.39
CA GLN A 52 -7.51 16.63 -5.14
C GLN A 52 -8.97 16.17 -5.14
N GLU A 53 -9.22 14.88 -4.90
CA GLU A 53 -10.55 14.29 -4.79
C GLU A 53 -11.00 14.18 -3.34
N LEU A 54 -10.11 14.49 -2.40
CA LEU A 54 -10.33 14.27 -0.98
C LEU A 54 -11.34 15.28 -0.42
N SER A 55 -12.39 14.75 0.19
CA SER A 55 -13.33 15.49 1.01
C SER A 55 -13.79 14.56 2.12
N GLY A 56 -14.38 15.10 3.16
CA GLY A 56 -14.93 14.28 4.22
C GLY A 56 -15.98 13.30 3.71
N GLU A 57 -16.83 13.75 2.80
CA GLU A 57 -17.86 12.91 2.19
C GLU A 57 -17.28 11.81 1.33
N ARG A 58 -16.29 12.15 0.50
CA ARG A 58 -15.66 11.18 -0.40
C ARG A 58 -14.94 10.09 0.39
N LEU A 59 -14.20 10.47 1.41
CA LEU A 59 -13.49 9.53 2.27
C LEU A 59 -14.47 8.64 3.04
N ALA A 60 -15.52 9.23 3.61
CA ALA A 60 -16.54 8.49 4.33
C ALA A 60 -17.24 7.48 3.42
N GLN A 61 -17.53 7.88 2.18
CA GLN A 61 -18.15 6.99 1.20
C GLN A 61 -17.27 5.79 0.91
N GLN A 62 -15.98 6.02 0.68
CA GLN A 62 -15.04 4.94 0.37
C GLN A 62 -14.88 3.98 1.56
N ILE A 63 -14.77 4.53 2.77
CA ILE A 63 -14.69 3.71 3.98
C ILE A 63 -15.96 2.89 4.14
N GLY A 64 -17.14 3.51 3.94
CA GLY A 64 -18.42 2.84 4.03
C GLY A 64 -18.54 1.67 3.05
N GLU A 65 -18.13 1.87 1.80
CA GLU A 65 -18.15 0.82 0.79
C GLU A 65 -17.25 -0.36 1.18
N LEU A 66 -16.08 -0.08 1.74
CA LEU A 66 -15.17 -1.13 2.20
C LEU A 66 -15.73 -1.89 3.39
N LEU A 67 -16.39 -1.21 4.33
CA LEU A 67 -17.01 -1.85 5.49
C LEU A 67 -18.17 -2.72 5.09
N GLU A 68 -18.88 -2.39 4.01
CA GLU A 68 -19.97 -3.22 3.48
C GLU A 68 -19.44 -4.45 2.75
N THR A 69 -18.17 -4.45 2.35
CA THR A 69 -17.56 -5.59 1.65
C THR A 69 -16.27 -6.00 2.36
N PRO A 70 -16.37 -6.65 3.54
CA PRO A 70 -15.19 -7.04 4.33
C PRO A 70 -14.19 -7.90 3.56
N ALA A 71 -14.65 -8.67 2.59
CA ALA A 71 -13.77 -9.51 1.77
C ALA A 71 -12.72 -8.70 1.01
N LEU A 72 -13.03 -7.46 0.60
CA LEU A 72 -12.06 -6.58 -0.06
C LEU A 72 -10.95 -6.19 0.90
N ILE A 73 -11.28 -5.91 2.15
CA ILE A 73 -10.31 -5.54 3.18
C ILE A 73 -9.39 -6.73 3.48
N GLU A 74 -9.97 -7.91 3.62
CA GLU A 74 -9.21 -9.13 3.89
C GLU A 74 -8.27 -9.47 2.74
N SER A 75 -8.76 -9.37 1.51
CA SER A 75 -7.95 -9.64 0.31
C SER A 75 -6.80 -8.65 0.19
N ALA A 76 -7.04 -7.37 0.42
CA ALA A 76 -6.00 -6.37 0.36
C ALA A 76 -4.91 -6.60 1.41
N GLY A 77 -5.32 -6.93 2.64
CA GLY A 77 -4.38 -7.24 3.71
C GLY A 77 -3.55 -8.48 3.42
N ALA A 78 -4.17 -9.53 2.93
CA ALA A 78 -3.49 -10.77 2.56
C ALA A 78 -2.50 -10.54 1.41
N ASN A 79 -2.90 -9.79 0.39
CA ASN A 79 -2.03 -9.46 -0.73
C ASN A 79 -0.84 -8.59 -0.29
N ALA A 80 -1.07 -7.65 0.61
CA ALA A 80 -0.02 -6.81 1.17
C ALA A 80 1.01 -7.65 1.92
N ARG A 81 0.55 -8.59 2.75
CA ARG A 81 1.44 -9.49 3.49
C ARG A 81 2.27 -10.36 2.55
N GLU A 82 1.66 -10.86 1.49
CA GLU A 82 2.36 -11.68 0.50
C GLU A 82 3.45 -10.87 -0.23
N LEU A 83 3.17 -9.62 -0.58
CA LEU A 83 4.18 -8.75 -1.19
C LEU A 83 5.36 -8.52 -0.25
N ALA A 84 5.10 -8.27 1.03
CA ALA A 84 6.15 -8.08 2.02
C ALA A 84 7.01 -9.34 2.17
N ARG A 85 6.37 -10.53 2.15
CA ARG A 85 7.07 -11.81 2.22
C ARG A 85 7.99 -12.02 1.02
N LEU A 86 7.50 -11.71 -0.17
CA LEU A 86 8.29 -11.85 -1.40
C LEU A 86 9.45 -10.87 -1.42
N ASP A 87 9.24 -9.63 -0.99
CA ASP A 87 10.30 -8.63 -0.90
C ASP A 87 11.37 -9.04 0.10
N ALA A 88 10.97 -9.54 1.26
CA ALA A 88 11.92 -10.02 2.26
C ALA A 88 12.77 -11.18 1.71
N ALA A 89 12.13 -12.12 1.02
CA ALA A 89 12.83 -13.25 0.41
C ALA A 89 13.84 -12.78 -0.64
N ARG A 90 13.45 -11.80 -1.46
CA ARG A 90 14.34 -11.25 -2.49
C ARG A 90 15.57 -10.59 -1.87
N VAL A 91 15.37 -9.81 -0.80
CA VAL A 91 16.48 -9.16 -0.10
C VAL A 91 17.46 -10.20 0.48
N ILE A 92 16.93 -11.26 1.08
CA ILE A 92 17.76 -12.34 1.63
C ILE A 92 18.58 -13.02 0.54
N VAL A 93 17.96 -13.33 -0.59
CA VAL A 93 18.66 -13.96 -1.72
C VAL A 93 19.76 -13.05 -2.25
N ASP A 94 19.46 -11.74 -2.42
CA ASP A 94 20.46 -10.77 -2.89
C ASP A 94 21.66 -10.69 -1.95
N GLU A 95 21.44 -10.70 -0.64
CA GLU A 95 22.52 -10.72 0.34
C GLU A 95 23.35 -12.00 0.28
N MET A 96 22.70 -13.14 0.10
CA MET A 96 23.39 -14.42 -0.06
C MET A 96 24.27 -14.43 -1.31
N LEU A 97 23.78 -13.89 -2.43
CA LEU A 97 24.56 -13.81 -3.66
C LEU A 97 25.77 -12.90 -3.52
N LYS A 98 25.65 -11.80 -2.80
CA LYS A 98 26.77 -10.90 -2.51
C LYS A 98 27.84 -11.60 -1.66
N THR A 99 27.41 -12.41 -0.70
CA THR A 99 28.32 -13.15 0.19
C THR A 99 29.04 -14.27 -0.55
N ALA A 100 28.37 -14.89 -1.53
CA ALA A 100 28.92 -16.00 -2.29
C ALA A 100 30.05 -15.57 -3.25
N ASN A 101 30.12 -14.31 -3.59
CA ASN A 101 31.14 -13.77 -4.45
C ASN A 101 32.33 -13.22 -3.65
#